data_9f37c51363f86201f9a39c7075a5aed4
#
_entry.id   9f37c51363f86201f9a39c7075a5aed4
#
_cell.length_a   1.000
_cell.length_b   1.000
_cell.length_c   1.000
_cell.angle_alpha   90.00
_cell.angle_beta   90.00
_cell.angle_gamma   90.00
#
_symmetry.space_group_name_H-M   'P 1'
#
loop_
_entity.id
_entity.type
_entity.pdbx_description
1 polymer ?
#
loop_
_entity_poly.entity_id
_entity_poly.type
_entity_poly.pdbx_seq_one_letter_code
_entity_poly.pdbx_strand_id
1 'polypeptide(L)'
;MKNAPFNCRWKKDYTKGNTGGKEMKLKPKMLMGIGIPLIVVFIIMGFTIYMMASAALRDTVQVAMNQRANHYAAKLDGNVREEISMMETVMMDWSEIMPEGDVLQKAINDIASRHGVTSAFLGRPDGSYTASKAFGADWDPRTRSWYKAAVSSDGLYISDVYQAPSDGAKVMTLSQAIRKNGELIGVLGIDISVDDMTEILKDVKVGQTGSIFVLGPNSEFIYHKKFTLSDAPLNEMEGGKYKELAARFTSKEPEMFEAEFDGVAKFYQEMPVGSTGWHVAIEVPQKEAFAAATRMAYVILAICLVALALLGGITYYFLTAAITPLEFLSASVGFIANGDLTHKLPASDRADEIGDLQTSCSKMMTTLRKMVEDTSKAAEQVSASSEELTASANQTANASQSAAEDVIAIAEQAAHQNDIVENAKEIATSM
;
A
#
# COMPACT_ATOMS: atom_id res chain seq x y z
N MET A 1 10.21 56.64 3.22
CA MET A 1 9.24 56.91 2.16
C MET A 1 9.04 55.70 1.32
N LYS A 2 7.83 55.23 1.25
CA LYS A 2 7.17 54.08 0.72
C LYS A 2 7.84 53.30 -0.45
N ASN A 3 8.16 52.03 -0.20
CA ASN A 3 8.40 51.03 -1.20
C ASN A 3 7.10 50.71 -1.97
N ALA A 4 7.02 51.06 -3.22
CA ALA A 4 5.97 50.62 -4.12
C ALA A 4 6.40 49.28 -4.79
N PRO A 5 5.54 48.26 -4.90
CA PRO A 5 5.87 47.02 -5.53
C PRO A 5 6.00 47.21 -7.06
N PHE A 6 7.10 46.75 -7.59
CA PHE A 6 7.42 46.68 -9.02
C PHE A 6 6.46 45.69 -9.69
N ASN A 7 5.25 46.17 -10.03
CA ASN A 7 4.23 45.33 -10.61
C ASN A 7 4.40 45.30 -12.16
N CYS A 8 4.75 44.12 -12.60
CA CYS A 8 4.90 43.64 -13.97
C CYS A 8 3.90 44.20 -14.98
N ARG A 9 4.29 45.25 -15.75
CA ARG A 9 3.57 45.67 -16.97
C ARG A 9 4.04 44.91 -18.23
N TRP A 10 4.96 43.97 -18.06
CA TRP A 10 5.67 43.24 -19.14
C TRP A 10 5.00 41.97 -19.64
N LYS A 11 3.80 41.63 -19.11
CA LYS A 11 3.12 40.37 -19.45
C LYS A 11 2.29 40.39 -20.75
N LYS A 12 2.15 41.55 -21.39
CA LYS A 12 1.12 41.72 -22.44
C LYS A 12 1.62 41.67 -23.91
N ASP A 13 2.91 41.87 -24.17
CA ASP A 13 3.40 42.03 -25.55
C ASP A 13 4.10 40.80 -26.15
N TYR A 14 4.27 39.72 -25.42
CA TYR A 14 4.95 38.49 -25.91
C TYR A 14 4.03 37.39 -26.47
N THR A 15 2.73 37.64 -26.64
CA THR A 15 1.79 36.59 -27.07
C THR A 15 1.35 36.68 -28.53
N LYS A 16 2.01 37.45 -29.36
CA LYS A 16 1.70 37.46 -30.81
C LYS A 16 2.91 37.04 -31.63
N GLY A 17 3.02 35.75 -31.87
CA GLY A 17 3.98 35.20 -32.82
C GLY A 17 4.39 33.78 -32.55
N ASN A 18 3.50 32.81 -32.60
CA ASN A 18 3.76 31.50 -33.23
C ASN A 18 2.49 30.63 -33.17
N THR A 19 1.81 30.49 -34.29
CA THR A 19 0.76 29.48 -34.50
C THR A 19 1.44 28.19 -34.91
N GLY A 20 1.82 27.38 -33.92
CA GLY A 20 2.34 26.05 -34.18
C GLY A 20 2.52 25.36 -32.81
N GLY A 21 1.66 24.35 -32.47
CA GLY A 21 1.72 23.47 -31.32
C GLY A 21 2.06 24.17 -30.01
N LYS A 22 1.15 24.14 -29.02
CA LYS A 22 1.42 24.58 -27.64
C LYS A 22 2.56 23.73 -27.05
N GLU A 23 3.79 23.99 -27.42
CA GLU A 23 4.92 23.44 -26.69
C GLU A 23 4.89 23.95 -25.24
N MET A 24 4.72 23.06 -24.30
CA MET A 24 4.77 23.40 -22.87
C MET A 24 6.12 24.05 -22.56
N LYS A 25 6.12 25.17 -21.82
CA LYS A 25 7.33 25.84 -21.38
C LYS A 25 8.23 24.88 -20.58
N LEU A 26 9.51 25.17 -20.50
CA LEU A 26 10.53 24.30 -19.88
C LEU A 26 10.19 23.93 -18.41
N LYS A 27 9.70 24.89 -17.62
CA LYS A 27 9.29 24.66 -16.21
C LYS A 27 8.31 23.51 -16.03
N PRO A 28 7.12 23.49 -16.69
CA PRO A 28 6.17 22.38 -16.52
C PRO A 28 6.69 21.07 -17.11
N LYS A 29 7.49 21.10 -18.20
CA LYS A 29 8.12 19.88 -18.75
C LYS A 29 9.06 19.23 -17.71
N MET A 30 9.92 20.00 -17.05
CA MET A 30 10.83 19.49 -16.04
C MET A 30 10.10 19.06 -14.75
N LEU A 31 9.06 19.82 -14.33
CA LEU A 31 8.27 19.46 -13.16
C LEU A 31 7.53 18.11 -13.35
N MET A 32 6.98 17.89 -14.55
CA MET A 32 6.36 16.61 -14.89
C MET A 32 7.40 15.50 -15.05
N GLY A 33 8.54 15.79 -15.67
CA GLY A 33 9.61 14.82 -15.90
C GLY A 33 10.22 14.26 -14.60
N ILE A 34 10.26 15.06 -13.53
CA ILE A 34 10.75 14.63 -12.21
C ILE A 34 9.59 14.15 -11.32
N GLY A 35 8.46 14.86 -11.33
CA GLY A 35 7.33 14.60 -10.44
C GLY A 35 6.61 13.29 -10.73
N ILE A 36 6.36 12.97 -12.01
CA ILE A 36 5.65 11.74 -12.38
C ILE A 36 6.43 10.48 -11.97
N PRO A 37 7.72 10.31 -12.30
CA PRO A 37 8.50 9.15 -11.84
C PRO A 37 8.56 9.05 -10.32
N LEU A 38 8.67 10.17 -9.62
CA LEU A 38 8.70 10.19 -8.15
C LEU A 38 7.39 9.66 -7.56
N ILE A 39 6.24 10.11 -8.06
CA ILE A 39 4.92 9.62 -7.64
C ILE A 39 4.80 8.11 -7.91
N VAL A 40 5.22 7.64 -9.08
CA VAL A 40 5.18 6.21 -9.43
C VAL A 40 6.04 5.38 -8.46
N VAL A 41 7.24 5.84 -8.14
CA VAL A 41 8.12 5.15 -7.16
C VAL A 41 7.47 5.06 -5.78
N PHE A 42 6.87 6.15 -5.28
CA PHE A 42 6.17 6.13 -3.99
C PHE A 42 4.95 5.22 -3.97
N ILE A 43 4.19 5.16 -5.06
CA ILE A 43 3.04 4.23 -5.19
C ILE A 43 3.53 2.78 -5.17
N ILE A 44 4.56 2.44 -5.96
CA ILE A 44 5.12 1.08 -5.99
C ILE A 44 5.67 0.69 -4.61
N MET A 45 6.42 1.58 -3.98
CA MET A 45 6.98 1.35 -2.64
C MET A 45 5.88 1.12 -1.59
N GLY A 46 4.86 1.99 -1.54
CA GLY A 46 3.74 1.86 -0.61
C GLY A 46 2.95 0.57 -0.84
N PHE A 47 2.68 0.21 -2.10
CA PHE A 47 2.02 -1.04 -2.46
C PHE A 47 2.86 -2.27 -2.05
N THR A 48 4.16 -2.27 -2.33
CA THR A 48 5.06 -3.38 -1.96
C THR A 48 5.12 -3.58 -0.44
N ILE A 49 5.25 -2.50 0.33
CA ILE A 49 5.27 -2.56 1.80
C ILE A 49 3.93 -3.10 2.33
N TYR A 50 2.81 -2.62 1.79
CA TYR A 50 1.47 -3.11 2.17
C TYR A 50 1.31 -4.60 1.90
N MET A 51 1.73 -5.09 0.73
CA MET A 51 1.67 -6.51 0.37
C MET A 51 2.53 -7.37 1.30
N MET A 52 3.76 -6.94 1.58
CA MET A 52 4.66 -7.66 2.50
C MET A 52 4.09 -7.69 3.93
N ALA A 53 3.58 -6.56 4.43
CA ALA A 53 2.98 -6.48 5.76
C ALA A 53 1.73 -7.35 5.88
N SER A 54 0.88 -7.37 4.84
CA SER A 54 -0.33 -8.20 4.80
C SER A 54 0.00 -9.70 4.77
N ALA A 55 1.00 -10.11 3.99
CA ALA A 55 1.46 -11.50 3.94
C ALA A 55 2.04 -11.95 5.29
N ALA A 56 2.96 -11.18 5.88
CA ALA A 56 3.56 -11.50 7.18
C ALA A 56 2.50 -11.56 8.31
N LEU A 57 1.48 -10.70 8.23
CA LEU A 57 0.40 -10.71 9.21
C LEU A 57 -0.50 -11.94 9.05
N ARG A 58 -0.79 -12.35 7.81
CA ARG A 58 -1.53 -13.58 7.52
C ARG A 58 -0.83 -14.79 8.10
N ASP A 59 0.47 -14.94 7.87
CA ASP A 59 1.28 -16.04 8.41
C ASP A 59 1.27 -16.03 9.96
N THR A 60 1.40 -14.85 10.56
CA THR A 60 1.34 -14.70 12.02
C THR A 60 -0.01 -15.12 12.60
N VAL A 61 -1.10 -14.71 11.95
CA VAL A 61 -2.48 -15.08 12.34
C VAL A 61 -2.67 -16.58 12.18
N GLN A 62 -2.21 -17.17 11.07
CA GLN A 62 -2.30 -18.61 10.83
C GLN A 62 -1.58 -19.41 11.91
N VAL A 63 -0.34 -19.07 12.23
CA VAL A 63 0.43 -19.75 13.28
C VAL A 63 -0.26 -19.62 14.64
N ALA A 64 -0.72 -18.44 15.00
CA ALA A 64 -1.39 -18.20 16.29
C ALA A 64 -2.72 -18.96 16.39
N MET A 65 -3.53 -18.97 15.32
CA MET A 65 -4.79 -19.71 15.28
C MET A 65 -4.55 -21.21 15.37
N ASN A 66 -3.58 -21.74 14.61
CA ASN A 66 -3.23 -23.16 14.61
C ASN A 66 -2.75 -23.63 16.01
N GLN A 67 -1.84 -22.90 16.63
CA GLN A 67 -1.35 -23.21 17.96
C GLN A 67 -2.49 -23.25 19.00
N ARG A 68 -3.40 -22.28 18.94
CA ARG A 68 -4.55 -22.22 19.85
C ARG A 68 -5.55 -23.35 19.59
N ALA A 69 -5.92 -23.60 18.32
CA ALA A 69 -6.83 -24.68 17.96
C ALA A 69 -6.28 -26.02 18.44
N ASN A 70 -4.99 -26.28 18.18
CA ASN A 70 -4.31 -27.50 18.65
C ASN A 70 -4.29 -27.61 20.18
N HIS A 71 -3.98 -26.52 20.89
CA HIS A 71 -3.97 -26.51 22.35
C HIS A 71 -5.34 -26.92 22.95
N TYR A 72 -6.42 -26.30 22.45
CA TYR A 72 -7.77 -26.59 22.96
C TYR A 72 -8.29 -27.95 22.52
N ALA A 73 -8.00 -28.37 21.28
CA ALA A 73 -8.31 -29.72 20.82
C ALA A 73 -7.62 -30.78 21.65
N ALA A 74 -6.32 -30.62 21.91
CA ALA A 74 -5.57 -31.54 22.78
C ALA A 74 -6.09 -31.54 24.22
N LYS A 75 -6.53 -30.40 24.75
CA LYS A 75 -7.07 -30.29 26.11
C LYS A 75 -8.43 -30.99 26.23
N LEU A 76 -9.32 -30.82 25.23
CA LEU A 76 -10.58 -31.54 25.16
C LEU A 76 -10.36 -33.06 25.00
N ASP A 77 -9.45 -33.45 24.11
CA ASP A 77 -9.09 -34.85 23.90
C ASP A 77 -8.52 -35.49 25.16
N GLY A 78 -7.68 -34.74 25.89
CA GLY A 78 -7.11 -35.18 27.18
C GLY A 78 -8.18 -35.51 28.22
N ASN A 79 -9.21 -34.66 28.37
CA ASN A 79 -10.32 -34.89 29.28
C ASN A 79 -11.08 -36.19 28.92
N VAL A 80 -11.35 -36.40 27.63
CA VAL A 80 -12.05 -37.62 27.17
C VAL A 80 -11.19 -38.87 27.37
N ARG A 81 -9.87 -38.78 27.08
CA ARG A 81 -8.93 -39.90 27.24
C ARG A 81 -8.78 -40.34 28.71
N GLU A 82 -8.89 -39.42 29.64
CA GLU A 82 -8.88 -39.76 31.07
C GLU A 82 -10.04 -40.68 31.41
N GLU A 83 -11.25 -40.36 30.92
CA GLU A 83 -12.43 -41.20 31.17
C GLU A 83 -12.40 -42.51 30.34
N ILE A 84 -11.83 -42.50 29.12
CA ILE A 84 -11.57 -43.71 28.35
C ILE A 84 -10.65 -44.67 29.11
N SER A 85 -9.53 -44.18 29.64
CA SER A 85 -8.55 -44.98 30.37
C SER A 85 -9.12 -45.58 31.66
N MET A 86 -10.00 -44.78 32.31
CA MET A 86 -10.73 -45.28 33.48
C MET A 86 -11.71 -46.38 33.07
N MET A 87 -12.49 -46.20 32.01
CA MET A 87 -13.41 -47.21 31.49
C MET A 87 -12.67 -48.49 31.14
N GLU A 88 -11.54 -48.43 30.42
CA GLU A 88 -10.72 -49.57 30.08
C GLU A 88 -10.23 -50.35 31.33
N THR A 89 -9.82 -49.62 32.36
CA THR A 89 -9.42 -50.22 33.65
C THR A 89 -10.57 -50.99 34.29
N VAL A 90 -11.74 -50.35 34.41
CA VAL A 90 -12.94 -50.98 34.96
C VAL A 90 -13.36 -52.20 34.16
N MET A 91 -13.27 -52.11 32.80
CA MET A 91 -13.60 -53.22 31.90
C MET A 91 -12.67 -54.41 32.06
N MET A 92 -11.36 -54.20 32.27
CA MET A 92 -10.41 -55.27 32.57
C MET A 92 -10.80 -56.00 33.88
N ASP A 93 -11.05 -55.24 34.94
CA ASP A 93 -11.37 -55.81 36.26
C ASP A 93 -12.72 -56.56 36.20
N TRP A 94 -13.76 -55.99 35.59
CA TRP A 94 -15.11 -56.55 35.58
C TRP A 94 -15.29 -57.71 34.56
N SER A 95 -14.39 -57.84 33.57
CA SER A 95 -14.37 -58.99 32.70
C SER A 95 -13.91 -60.27 33.45
N GLU A 96 -13.06 -60.11 34.45
CA GLU A 96 -12.59 -61.22 35.31
C GLU A 96 -13.59 -61.49 36.45
N ILE A 97 -13.91 -60.45 37.24
CA ILE A 97 -14.76 -60.56 38.43
C ILE A 97 -15.79 -59.41 38.39
N MET A 98 -16.99 -59.71 37.94
CA MET A 98 -18.07 -58.76 37.94
C MET A 98 -18.61 -58.54 39.35
N PRO A 99 -18.63 -57.29 39.88
CA PRO A 99 -19.24 -56.99 41.14
C PRO A 99 -20.78 -57.15 41.09
N GLU A 100 -21.40 -57.50 42.21
CA GLU A 100 -22.83 -57.68 42.29
C GLU A 100 -23.43 -56.96 43.52
N GLY A 101 -24.76 -56.76 43.52
CA GLY A 101 -25.48 -56.16 44.62
C GLY A 101 -24.94 -54.80 45.07
N ASP A 102 -24.75 -54.64 46.37
CA ASP A 102 -24.28 -53.38 46.99
C ASP A 102 -22.86 -53.00 46.54
N VAL A 103 -22.01 -53.97 46.21
CA VAL A 103 -20.66 -53.75 45.74
C VAL A 103 -20.70 -53.10 44.35
N LEU A 104 -21.57 -53.59 43.49
CA LEU A 104 -21.77 -52.98 42.15
C LEU A 104 -22.38 -51.58 42.27
N GLN A 105 -23.38 -51.39 43.13
CA GLN A 105 -23.98 -50.07 43.34
C GLN A 105 -22.94 -49.07 43.84
N LYS A 106 -22.07 -49.49 44.77
CA LYS A 106 -20.98 -48.65 45.24
C LYS A 106 -19.98 -48.31 44.12
N ALA A 107 -19.54 -49.30 43.34
CA ALA A 107 -18.63 -49.08 42.22
C ALA A 107 -19.21 -48.12 41.15
N ILE A 108 -20.49 -48.25 40.83
CA ILE A 108 -21.20 -47.31 39.93
C ILE A 108 -21.23 -45.88 40.50
N ASN A 109 -21.50 -45.75 41.82
CA ASN A 109 -21.49 -44.45 42.48
C ASN A 109 -20.08 -43.83 42.53
N ASP A 110 -19.04 -44.64 42.79
CA ASP A 110 -17.65 -44.20 42.81
C ASP A 110 -17.22 -43.70 41.40
N ILE A 111 -17.63 -44.38 40.33
CA ILE A 111 -17.42 -43.89 38.93
C ILE A 111 -18.13 -42.55 38.73
N ALA A 112 -19.39 -42.45 39.12
CA ALA A 112 -20.20 -41.24 38.93
C ALA A 112 -19.72 -40.05 39.80
N SER A 113 -18.92 -40.28 40.83
CA SER A 113 -18.37 -39.22 41.69
C SER A 113 -17.16 -38.50 41.08
N ARG A 114 -16.65 -38.99 39.94
CA ARG A 114 -15.53 -38.37 39.24
C ARG A 114 -15.93 -37.04 38.63
N HIS A 115 -14.96 -36.17 38.56
CA HIS A 115 -15.18 -34.84 37.92
C HIS A 115 -15.55 -35.02 36.44
N GLY A 116 -16.59 -34.33 36.00
CA GLY A 116 -17.05 -34.39 34.59
C GLY A 116 -17.98 -35.55 34.28
N VAL A 117 -18.14 -36.54 35.20
CA VAL A 117 -19.11 -37.63 35.05
C VAL A 117 -20.46 -37.23 35.65
N THR A 118 -21.51 -37.25 34.85
CA THR A 118 -22.88 -36.90 35.28
C THR A 118 -23.64 -38.11 35.79
N SER A 119 -23.44 -39.26 35.19
CA SER A 119 -24.02 -40.54 35.62
C SER A 119 -23.20 -41.73 35.14
N ALA A 120 -23.27 -42.82 35.89
CA ALA A 120 -22.75 -44.13 35.48
C ALA A 120 -23.85 -45.19 35.67
N PHE A 121 -23.88 -46.16 34.78
CA PHE A 121 -24.91 -47.18 34.78
C PHE A 121 -24.44 -48.46 34.09
N LEU A 122 -24.99 -49.59 34.56
CA LEU A 122 -24.81 -50.89 33.96
C LEU A 122 -26.21 -51.40 33.51
N GLY A 123 -26.40 -51.62 32.21
CA GLY A 123 -27.57 -52.25 31.65
C GLY A 123 -27.34 -53.74 31.39
N ARG A 124 -28.27 -54.61 31.75
CA ARG A 124 -28.17 -56.05 31.53
C ARG A 124 -29.04 -56.54 30.37
N PRO A 125 -28.75 -57.73 29.82
CA PRO A 125 -29.53 -58.30 28.72
C PRO A 125 -31.00 -58.57 29.02
N ASP A 126 -31.33 -58.80 30.29
CA ASP A 126 -32.72 -58.98 30.78
C ASP A 126 -33.50 -57.68 30.93
N GLY A 127 -32.85 -56.50 30.69
CA GLY A 127 -33.46 -55.19 30.82
C GLY A 127 -33.30 -54.57 32.21
N SER A 128 -32.77 -55.30 33.20
CA SER A 128 -32.44 -54.77 34.53
C SER A 128 -31.21 -53.83 34.44
N TYR A 129 -31.11 -52.92 35.38
CA TYR A 129 -29.98 -51.97 35.42
C TYR A 129 -29.59 -51.61 36.85
N THR A 130 -28.35 -51.18 36.98
CA THR A 130 -27.81 -50.53 38.18
C THR A 130 -27.28 -49.17 37.77
N ALA A 131 -27.65 -48.08 38.45
CA ALA A 131 -27.26 -46.73 38.04
C ALA A 131 -27.01 -45.85 39.25
N SER A 132 -26.16 -44.82 39.09
CA SER A 132 -25.86 -43.78 40.09
C SER A 132 -27.04 -42.81 40.29
N LYS A 133 -27.91 -42.65 39.25
CA LYS A 133 -29.12 -41.83 39.29
C LYS A 133 -30.33 -42.69 38.96
N ALA A 134 -31.48 -42.35 39.51
CA ALA A 134 -32.75 -43.00 39.12
C ALA A 134 -33.18 -42.55 37.75
N PHE A 135 -33.57 -43.52 36.89
CA PHE A 135 -34.27 -43.28 35.63
C PHE A 135 -35.77 -43.52 35.81
N GLY A 136 -36.58 -43.10 34.85
CA GLY A 136 -38.04 -43.32 34.89
C GLY A 136 -38.40 -44.79 34.94
N ALA A 137 -39.62 -45.12 35.45
CA ALA A 137 -40.09 -46.50 35.63
C ALA A 137 -40.06 -47.35 34.36
N ASP A 138 -40.24 -46.75 33.19
CA ASP A 138 -40.27 -47.43 31.91
C ASP A 138 -38.90 -47.40 31.19
N TRP A 139 -37.83 -47.08 31.91
CA TRP A 139 -36.49 -46.98 31.30
C TRP A 139 -35.89 -48.37 31.08
N ASP A 140 -35.69 -48.71 29.84
CA ASP A 140 -35.02 -49.94 29.41
C ASP A 140 -33.69 -49.61 28.68
N PRO A 141 -32.55 -50.06 29.25
CA PRO A 141 -31.22 -49.78 28.64
C PRO A 141 -31.09 -50.34 27.23
N ARG A 142 -31.74 -51.45 26.93
CA ARG A 142 -31.66 -52.14 25.60
C ARG A 142 -32.22 -51.29 24.46
N THR A 143 -33.11 -50.35 24.77
CA THR A 143 -33.69 -49.44 23.77
C THR A 143 -32.78 -48.31 23.38
N ARG A 144 -31.74 -48.03 24.20
CA ARG A 144 -30.85 -46.87 24.04
C ARG A 144 -29.79 -47.09 22.98
N SER A 145 -29.43 -46.01 22.28
CA SER A 145 -28.43 -46.02 21.20
C SER A 145 -27.07 -46.51 21.69
N TRP A 146 -26.60 -45.99 22.86
CA TRP A 146 -25.35 -46.36 23.46
C TRP A 146 -25.24 -47.85 23.76
N TYR A 147 -26.34 -48.48 24.27
CA TYR A 147 -26.40 -49.90 24.55
C TYR A 147 -26.27 -50.74 23.27
N LYS A 148 -27.14 -50.42 22.29
CA LYS A 148 -27.14 -51.13 21.02
C LYS A 148 -25.81 -51.04 20.29
N ALA A 149 -25.20 -49.86 20.28
CA ALA A 149 -23.92 -49.61 19.65
C ALA A 149 -22.79 -50.39 20.35
N ALA A 150 -22.73 -50.33 21.69
CA ALA A 150 -21.74 -51.08 22.49
C ALA A 150 -21.86 -52.60 22.31
N VAL A 151 -23.09 -53.15 22.23
CA VAL A 151 -23.31 -54.60 21.96
C VAL A 151 -22.79 -55.00 20.58
N SER A 152 -22.91 -54.10 19.59
CA SER A 152 -22.51 -54.33 18.16
C SER A 152 -21.03 -54.01 17.93
N SER A 153 -20.34 -53.37 18.89
CA SER A 153 -18.91 -53.02 18.82
C SER A 153 -18.06 -54.03 19.55
N ASP A 154 -16.85 -54.29 19.08
CA ASP A 154 -15.84 -55.09 19.78
C ASP A 154 -15.04 -54.31 20.82
N GLY A 155 -15.34 -53.01 21.03
CA GLY A 155 -14.61 -52.14 21.95
C GLY A 155 -15.49 -51.01 22.47
N LEU A 156 -14.81 -49.98 22.98
CA LEU A 156 -15.46 -48.80 23.47
C LEU A 156 -16.23 -48.09 22.35
N TYR A 157 -17.47 -47.70 22.62
CA TYR A 157 -18.31 -46.83 21.80
C TYR A 157 -18.45 -45.48 22.47
N ILE A 158 -18.30 -44.41 21.67
CA ILE A 158 -18.50 -43.00 22.04
C ILE A 158 -19.72 -42.50 21.29
N SER A 159 -20.76 -42.05 22.02
CA SER A 159 -21.97 -41.55 21.40
C SER A 159 -21.81 -40.13 20.87
N ASP A 160 -22.71 -39.73 19.92
CA ASP A 160 -22.97 -38.32 19.67
C ASP A 160 -23.44 -37.63 20.96
N VAL A 161 -23.39 -36.29 21.00
CA VAL A 161 -23.93 -35.49 22.10
C VAL A 161 -25.45 -35.51 22.08
N TYR A 162 -26.06 -35.76 23.20
CA TYR A 162 -27.51 -35.74 23.39
C TYR A 162 -27.92 -35.15 24.72
N GLN A 163 -29.20 -34.90 24.92
CA GLN A 163 -29.76 -34.50 26.22
C GLN A 163 -30.11 -35.75 27.05
N ALA A 164 -29.53 -35.86 28.24
CA ALA A 164 -29.78 -36.97 29.13
C ALA A 164 -31.26 -37.01 29.58
N PRO A 165 -31.93 -38.15 29.50
CA PRO A 165 -33.33 -38.27 29.93
C PRO A 165 -33.55 -38.00 31.42
N SER A 166 -32.54 -38.10 32.24
CA SER A 166 -32.60 -37.94 33.70
C SER A 166 -32.81 -36.49 34.14
N ASP A 167 -32.11 -35.55 33.51
CA ASP A 167 -32.02 -34.18 33.97
C ASP A 167 -31.90 -33.16 32.81
N GLY A 168 -31.89 -33.64 31.57
CA GLY A 168 -31.73 -32.79 30.38
C GLY A 168 -30.32 -32.24 30.13
N ALA A 169 -29.33 -32.68 30.93
CA ALA A 169 -27.95 -32.29 30.74
C ALA A 169 -27.43 -32.73 29.37
N LYS A 170 -26.56 -31.92 28.78
CA LYS A 170 -25.86 -32.31 27.54
C LYS A 170 -24.75 -33.28 27.88
N VAL A 171 -24.86 -34.50 27.38
CA VAL A 171 -23.91 -35.56 27.68
C VAL A 171 -23.43 -36.25 26.42
N MET A 172 -22.25 -36.81 26.54
CA MET A 172 -21.70 -37.80 25.62
C MET A 172 -21.49 -39.07 26.42
N THR A 173 -21.95 -40.23 25.93
CA THR A 173 -21.84 -41.51 26.65
C THR A 173 -20.67 -42.31 26.11
N LEU A 174 -19.76 -42.68 27.00
CA LEU A 174 -18.83 -43.79 26.80
C LEU A 174 -19.53 -45.08 27.16
N SER A 175 -19.54 -46.09 26.30
CA SER A 175 -20.16 -47.36 26.62
C SER A 175 -19.38 -48.54 26.04
N GLN A 176 -19.36 -49.65 26.78
CA GLN A 176 -18.69 -50.88 26.37
C GLN A 176 -19.40 -52.11 26.90
N ALA A 177 -19.48 -53.12 26.04
CA ALA A 177 -20.08 -54.39 26.40
C ALA A 177 -19.12 -55.23 27.26
N ILE A 178 -19.61 -55.72 28.38
CA ILE A 178 -18.90 -56.68 29.23
C ILE A 178 -19.28 -58.07 28.79
N ARG A 179 -18.29 -58.88 28.38
CA ARG A 179 -18.51 -60.24 27.91
C ARG A 179 -17.66 -61.20 28.74
N LYS A 180 -18.21 -62.33 29.10
CA LYS A 180 -17.52 -63.42 29.77
C LYS A 180 -17.70 -64.70 28.94
N ASN A 181 -16.62 -65.28 28.47
CA ASN A 181 -16.60 -66.44 27.59
C ASN A 181 -17.48 -66.24 26.29
N GLY A 182 -17.52 -64.98 25.79
CA GLY A 182 -18.34 -64.61 24.61
C GLY A 182 -19.79 -64.25 24.91
N GLU A 183 -20.32 -64.55 26.11
CA GLU A 183 -21.66 -64.19 26.54
C GLU A 183 -21.74 -62.76 27.07
N LEU A 184 -22.77 -61.99 26.65
CA LEU A 184 -23.01 -60.63 27.12
C LEU A 184 -23.51 -60.63 28.55
N ILE A 185 -22.76 -60.08 29.50
CA ILE A 185 -23.12 -59.92 30.90
C ILE A 185 -23.84 -58.60 31.13
N GLY A 186 -23.42 -57.54 30.44
CA GLY A 186 -23.99 -56.21 30.53
C GLY A 186 -23.24 -55.21 29.67
N VAL A 187 -23.72 -53.97 29.68
CA VAL A 187 -23.08 -52.84 29.07
C VAL A 187 -22.88 -51.76 30.13
N LEU A 188 -21.64 -51.40 30.40
CA LEU A 188 -21.30 -50.23 31.22
C LEU A 188 -21.43 -48.98 30.35
N GLY A 189 -22.12 -48.00 30.89
CA GLY A 189 -22.23 -46.67 30.28
C GLY A 189 -21.86 -45.58 31.28
N ILE A 190 -21.18 -44.54 30.81
CA ILE A 190 -20.78 -43.39 31.59
C ILE A 190 -21.13 -42.14 30.80
N ASP A 191 -22.00 -41.32 31.38
CA ASP A 191 -22.35 -40.01 30.81
C ASP A 191 -21.35 -38.96 31.27
N ILE A 192 -20.69 -38.30 30.30
CA ILE A 192 -19.74 -37.22 30.53
C ILE A 192 -20.44 -35.89 30.21
N SER A 193 -20.32 -34.91 31.12
CA SER A 193 -20.84 -33.56 30.95
C SER A 193 -20.12 -32.82 29.82
N VAL A 194 -20.84 -32.50 28.78
CA VAL A 194 -20.31 -31.66 27.68
C VAL A 194 -20.09 -30.21 28.13
N ASP A 195 -20.95 -29.72 29.01
CA ASP A 195 -20.85 -28.35 29.53
C ASP A 195 -19.58 -28.19 30.40
N ASP A 196 -19.23 -29.20 31.25
CA ASP A 196 -18.00 -29.18 32.04
C ASP A 196 -16.76 -29.31 31.16
N MET A 197 -16.80 -30.19 30.15
CA MET A 197 -15.71 -30.31 29.16
C MET A 197 -15.45 -29.01 28.39
N THR A 198 -16.51 -28.31 28.00
CA THR A 198 -16.39 -27.10 27.21
C THR A 198 -16.24 -25.84 28.06
N GLU A 199 -16.30 -25.94 29.38
CA GLU A 199 -16.13 -24.77 30.27
C GLU A 199 -14.81 -24.04 30.06
N ILE A 200 -13.75 -24.77 29.76
CA ILE A 200 -12.42 -24.21 29.42
C ILE A 200 -12.43 -23.27 28.23
N LEU A 201 -13.49 -23.30 27.41
CA LEU A 201 -13.65 -22.46 26.21
C LEU A 201 -14.38 -21.15 26.49
N LYS A 202 -15.10 -21.04 27.62
CA LYS A 202 -15.95 -19.86 27.91
C LYS A 202 -15.18 -18.55 27.92
N ASP A 203 -13.99 -18.58 28.55
CA ASP A 203 -13.15 -17.38 28.74
C ASP A 203 -12.09 -17.19 27.65
N VAL A 204 -12.11 -18.03 26.61
CA VAL A 204 -11.14 -17.95 25.53
C VAL A 204 -11.39 -16.70 24.69
N LYS A 205 -10.39 -15.82 24.68
CA LYS A 205 -10.36 -14.63 23.82
C LYS A 205 -9.47 -14.89 22.62
N VAL A 206 -10.04 -14.73 21.44
CA VAL A 206 -9.31 -14.83 20.18
C VAL A 206 -9.28 -13.44 19.55
N GLY A 207 -8.18 -12.72 19.70
CA GLY A 207 -8.12 -11.32 19.33
C GLY A 207 -9.09 -10.46 20.15
N GLN A 208 -9.79 -9.54 19.51
CA GLN A 208 -10.80 -8.69 20.14
C GLN A 208 -12.23 -9.19 19.90
N THR A 209 -12.53 -9.70 18.70
CA THR A 209 -13.87 -10.08 18.25
C THR A 209 -13.95 -11.52 17.73
N GLY A 210 -12.81 -12.21 17.62
CA GLY A 210 -12.75 -13.60 17.25
C GLY A 210 -13.31 -14.52 18.34
N SER A 211 -13.64 -15.75 17.98
CA SER A 211 -14.18 -16.74 18.92
C SER A 211 -13.65 -18.15 18.66
N ILE A 212 -13.90 -19.02 19.61
CA ILE A 212 -13.69 -20.46 19.52
C ILE A 212 -15.03 -21.14 19.61
N PHE A 213 -15.22 -22.21 18.86
CA PHE A 213 -16.39 -23.07 18.92
C PHE A 213 -16.01 -24.53 18.64
N VAL A 214 -16.90 -25.43 18.92
CA VAL A 214 -16.74 -26.88 18.70
C VAL A 214 -17.94 -27.40 17.90
N LEU A 215 -17.65 -28.09 16.82
CA LEU A 215 -18.64 -28.82 16.03
C LEU A 215 -18.49 -30.32 16.28
N GLY A 216 -19.60 -31.01 16.28
CA GLY A 216 -19.66 -32.46 16.27
C GLY A 216 -19.55 -33.04 14.85
N PRO A 217 -19.53 -34.40 14.74
CA PRO A 217 -19.36 -35.11 13.46
C PRO A 217 -20.42 -34.76 12.42
N ASN A 218 -21.63 -34.42 12.85
CA ASN A 218 -22.75 -34.06 11.98
C ASN A 218 -22.90 -32.56 11.80
N SER A 219 -21.85 -31.77 12.14
CA SER A 219 -21.81 -30.29 12.08
C SER A 219 -22.74 -29.61 13.09
N GLU A 220 -23.21 -30.30 14.14
CA GLU A 220 -23.95 -29.75 15.25
C GLU A 220 -23.03 -28.90 16.15
N PHE A 221 -23.60 -27.85 16.78
CA PHE A 221 -22.87 -26.99 17.69
C PHE A 221 -22.75 -27.59 19.08
N ILE A 222 -21.63 -28.23 19.37
CA ILE A 222 -21.31 -28.75 20.70
C ILE A 222 -21.07 -27.58 21.66
N TYR A 223 -20.28 -26.61 21.23
CA TYR A 223 -20.03 -25.36 21.93
C TYR A 223 -19.94 -24.20 20.93
N HIS A 224 -20.73 -23.16 21.16
CA HIS A 224 -20.65 -21.91 20.44
C HIS A 224 -21.25 -20.78 21.29
N LYS A 225 -20.73 -19.54 21.19
CA LYS A 225 -21.24 -18.41 21.97
C LYS A 225 -22.67 -18.01 21.64
N LYS A 226 -23.13 -18.29 20.42
CA LYS A 226 -24.43 -17.85 19.90
C LYS A 226 -25.38 -19.02 19.62
N PHE A 227 -24.87 -20.17 19.22
CA PHE A 227 -25.64 -21.36 18.84
C PHE A 227 -25.48 -22.47 19.86
N THR A 228 -26.49 -23.32 19.94
CA THR A 228 -26.59 -24.45 20.86
C THR A 228 -26.89 -25.73 20.10
N LEU A 229 -26.83 -26.87 20.78
CA LEU A 229 -27.19 -28.19 20.22
C LEU A 229 -28.65 -28.25 19.71
N SER A 230 -29.52 -27.36 20.18
CA SER A 230 -30.93 -27.30 19.75
C SER A 230 -31.15 -26.51 18.46
N ASP A 231 -30.12 -25.76 18.02
CA ASP A 231 -30.15 -25.06 16.76
C ASP A 231 -29.85 -26.03 15.60
N ALA A 232 -30.24 -25.65 14.38
CA ALA A 232 -29.93 -26.47 13.21
C ALA A 232 -28.41 -26.65 13.06
N PRO A 233 -27.94 -27.85 12.68
CA PRO A 233 -26.54 -28.07 12.37
C PRO A 233 -26.04 -27.11 11.28
N LEU A 234 -24.76 -26.76 11.33
CA LEU A 234 -24.17 -25.78 10.41
C LEU A 234 -24.45 -26.12 8.92
N ASN A 235 -24.40 -27.39 8.55
CA ASN A 235 -24.68 -27.85 7.19
C ASN A 235 -26.13 -27.70 6.75
N GLU A 236 -27.08 -27.53 7.68
CA GLU A 236 -28.52 -27.36 7.43
C GLU A 236 -29.02 -25.92 7.61
N MET A 237 -28.18 -25.05 8.23
CA MET A 237 -28.55 -23.65 8.49
C MET A 237 -28.88 -22.90 7.19
N GLU A 238 -29.89 -22.01 7.29
CA GLU A 238 -30.36 -21.19 6.17
C GLU A 238 -30.65 -22.03 4.89
N GLY A 239 -31.24 -23.24 5.05
CA GLY A 239 -31.58 -24.12 3.92
C GLY A 239 -30.34 -24.76 3.27
N GLY A 240 -29.27 -24.96 4.01
CA GLY A 240 -28.03 -25.59 3.52
C GLY A 240 -27.02 -24.63 2.91
N LYS A 241 -27.18 -23.34 3.10
CA LYS A 241 -26.25 -22.30 2.61
C LYS A 241 -24.81 -22.53 3.06
N TYR A 242 -24.61 -23.06 4.26
CA TYR A 242 -23.29 -23.28 4.85
C TYR A 242 -22.78 -24.73 4.73
N LYS A 243 -23.37 -25.55 3.85
CA LYS A 243 -22.98 -26.94 3.66
C LYS A 243 -21.51 -27.10 3.25
N GLU A 244 -21.01 -26.26 2.33
CA GLU A 244 -19.63 -26.29 1.92
C GLU A 244 -18.68 -25.83 3.05
N LEU A 245 -19.10 -24.83 3.81
CA LEU A 245 -18.38 -24.37 5.00
C LEU A 245 -18.27 -25.50 6.04
N ALA A 246 -19.37 -26.16 6.35
CA ALA A 246 -19.41 -27.28 7.28
C ALA A 246 -18.49 -28.44 6.85
N ALA A 247 -18.47 -28.77 5.55
CA ALA A 247 -17.59 -29.80 5.00
C ALA A 247 -16.10 -29.47 5.16
N ARG A 248 -15.72 -28.19 5.22
CA ARG A 248 -14.34 -27.78 5.48
C ARG A 248 -13.91 -28.04 6.92
N PHE A 249 -14.80 -27.90 7.88
CA PHE A 249 -14.51 -28.20 9.30
C PHE A 249 -14.37 -29.70 9.59
N THR A 250 -14.89 -30.57 8.73
CA THR A 250 -14.80 -32.02 8.87
C THR A 250 -13.76 -32.65 7.93
N SER A 251 -12.90 -31.81 7.33
CA SER A 251 -11.84 -32.28 6.44
C SER A 251 -10.73 -33.00 7.24
N LYS A 252 -10.03 -33.92 6.60
CA LYS A 252 -8.96 -34.71 7.27
C LYS A 252 -7.67 -33.94 7.47
N GLU A 253 -7.51 -32.79 6.80
CA GLU A 253 -6.30 -31.97 6.86
C GLU A 253 -6.65 -30.63 7.49
N PRO A 254 -6.19 -30.35 8.73
CA PRO A 254 -6.42 -29.08 9.40
C PRO A 254 -5.69 -27.96 8.68
N GLU A 255 -6.43 -27.09 7.99
CA GLU A 255 -5.92 -25.98 7.22
C GLU A 255 -6.65 -24.69 7.59
N MET A 256 -5.91 -23.55 7.63
CA MET A 256 -6.54 -22.26 7.74
C MET A 256 -7.23 -21.90 6.42
N PHE A 257 -8.49 -21.52 6.48
CA PHE A 257 -9.25 -21.12 5.31
C PHE A 257 -10.07 -19.85 5.55
N GLU A 258 -10.53 -19.26 4.46
CA GLU A 258 -11.38 -18.08 4.45
C GLU A 258 -12.79 -18.47 4.05
N ALA A 259 -13.78 -17.96 4.79
CA ALA A 259 -15.17 -18.10 4.45
C ALA A 259 -16.00 -16.96 5.05
N GLU A 260 -17.19 -16.76 4.49
CA GLU A 260 -18.19 -15.86 5.03
C GLU A 260 -19.22 -16.63 5.86
N PHE A 261 -19.43 -16.18 7.09
CA PHE A 261 -20.49 -16.69 7.94
C PHE A 261 -21.21 -15.52 8.63
N ASP A 262 -22.53 -15.55 8.62
CA ASP A 262 -23.39 -14.49 9.18
C ASP A 262 -23.04 -13.08 8.61
N GLY A 263 -22.72 -13.00 7.28
CA GLY A 263 -22.39 -11.76 6.59
C GLY A 263 -21.00 -11.19 6.90
N VAL A 264 -20.15 -11.96 7.58
CA VAL A 264 -18.81 -11.53 7.96
C VAL A 264 -17.76 -12.46 7.36
N ALA A 265 -16.83 -11.90 6.59
CA ALA A 265 -15.66 -12.62 6.10
C ALA A 265 -14.67 -12.87 7.24
N LYS A 266 -14.32 -14.13 7.48
CA LYS A 266 -13.47 -14.57 8.58
C LYS A 266 -12.40 -15.55 8.12
N PHE A 267 -11.32 -15.60 8.88
CA PHE A 267 -10.37 -16.70 8.86
C PHE A 267 -10.84 -17.78 9.83
N TYR A 268 -10.74 -19.02 9.43
CA TYR A 268 -11.03 -20.19 10.22
C TYR A 268 -9.80 -21.09 10.30
N GLN A 269 -9.54 -21.60 11.48
CA GLN A 269 -8.59 -22.68 11.71
C GLN A 269 -9.31 -23.78 12.46
N GLU A 270 -9.34 -24.95 11.90
CA GLU A 270 -9.94 -26.14 12.47
C GLU A 270 -8.86 -27.08 13.01
N MET A 271 -9.22 -27.89 14.04
CA MET A 271 -8.39 -28.95 14.57
C MET A 271 -9.27 -30.07 15.12
N PRO A 272 -9.08 -31.34 14.70
CA PRO A 272 -9.86 -32.46 15.20
C PRO A 272 -9.51 -32.80 16.65
N VAL A 273 -10.54 -33.21 17.42
CA VAL A 273 -10.38 -33.79 18.76
C VAL A 273 -10.33 -35.29 18.58
N GLY A 274 -9.18 -35.88 18.75
CA GLY A 274 -8.83 -37.24 18.27
C GLY A 274 -9.76 -38.36 18.67
N SER A 275 -10.35 -38.32 19.88
CA SER A 275 -11.16 -39.43 20.42
C SER A 275 -12.65 -39.31 20.12
N THR A 276 -13.16 -38.09 19.84
CA THR A 276 -14.60 -37.83 19.83
C THR A 276 -15.20 -37.62 18.44
N GLY A 277 -14.37 -37.39 17.44
CA GLY A 277 -14.81 -36.89 16.11
C GLY A 277 -15.26 -35.43 16.15
N TRP A 278 -15.04 -34.69 17.23
CA TRP A 278 -15.32 -33.28 17.30
C TRP A 278 -14.22 -32.48 16.63
N HIS A 279 -14.57 -31.26 16.23
CA HIS A 279 -13.66 -30.32 15.59
C HIS A 279 -13.69 -29.00 16.37
N VAL A 280 -12.54 -28.61 16.93
CA VAL A 280 -12.36 -27.28 17.49
C VAL A 280 -12.08 -26.33 16.37
N ALA A 281 -12.85 -25.27 16.28
CA ALA A 281 -12.65 -24.22 15.30
C ALA A 281 -12.41 -22.87 15.97
N ILE A 282 -11.41 -22.15 15.47
CA ILE A 282 -11.14 -20.76 15.83
C ILE A 282 -11.51 -19.89 14.66
N GLU A 283 -12.21 -18.80 14.93
CA GLU A 283 -12.56 -17.80 13.93
C GLU A 283 -12.02 -16.42 14.29
N VAL A 284 -11.53 -15.68 13.27
CA VAL A 284 -11.08 -14.30 13.40
C VAL A 284 -11.62 -13.49 12.22
N PRO A 285 -12.36 -12.41 12.45
CA PRO A 285 -12.80 -11.54 11.37
C PRO A 285 -11.61 -10.96 10.58
N GLN A 286 -11.68 -11.00 9.24
CA GLN A 286 -10.59 -10.50 8.39
C GLN A 286 -10.27 -9.02 8.65
N LYS A 287 -11.30 -8.20 8.91
CA LYS A 287 -11.11 -6.79 9.27
C LYS A 287 -10.25 -6.60 10.51
N GLU A 288 -10.40 -7.47 11.51
CA GLU A 288 -9.59 -7.44 12.70
C GLU A 288 -8.16 -7.92 12.41
N ALA A 289 -8.04 -9.06 11.73
CA ALA A 289 -6.75 -9.63 11.35
C ALA A 289 -5.87 -8.63 10.59
N PHE A 290 -6.45 -7.86 9.67
CA PHE A 290 -5.73 -6.86 8.88
C PHE A 290 -5.77 -5.43 9.44
N ALA A 291 -6.38 -5.20 10.60
CA ALA A 291 -6.49 -3.84 11.18
C ALA A 291 -5.12 -3.17 11.38
N ALA A 292 -4.11 -3.94 11.82
CA ALA A 292 -2.75 -3.45 11.98
C ALA A 292 -2.13 -3.07 10.62
N ALA A 293 -2.25 -3.91 9.59
CA ALA A 293 -1.75 -3.61 8.25
C ALA A 293 -2.44 -2.39 7.64
N THR A 294 -3.75 -2.27 7.81
CA THR A 294 -4.51 -1.12 7.32
C THR A 294 -4.08 0.18 8.02
N ARG A 295 -3.86 0.15 9.34
CA ARG A 295 -3.33 1.30 10.08
C ARG A 295 -1.93 1.69 9.59
N MET A 296 -1.04 0.71 9.39
CA MET A 296 0.29 0.95 8.83
C MET A 296 0.20 1.55 7.43
N ALA A 297 -0.71 1.08 6.57
CA ALA A 297 -0.93 1.64 5.23
C ALA A 297 -1.30 3.12 5.27
N TYR A 298 -2.19 3.55 6.18
CA TYR A 298 -2.53 4.97 6.35
C TYR A 298 -1.34 5.80 6.82
N VAL A 299 -0.53 5.29 7.75
CA VAL A 299 0.69 5.99 8.21
C VAL A 299 1.69 6.13 7.08
N ILE A 300 1.93 5.07 6.31
CA ILE A 300 2.82 5.10 5.13
C ILE A 300 2.30 6.10 4.10
N LEU A 301 1.00 6.09 3.80
CA LEU A 301 0.38 7.04 2.87
C LEU A 301 0.60 8.49 3.34
N ALA A 302 0.41 8.78 4.62
CA ALA A 302 0.64 10.11 5.18
C ALA A 302 2.12 10.54 5.04
N ILE A 303 3.06 9.64 5.34
CA ILE A 303 4.51 9.90 5.19
C ILE A 303 4.84 10.15 3.70
N CYS A 304 4.32 9.34 2.78
CA CYS A 304 4.52 9.52 1.35
C CYS A 304 3.99 10.87 0.85
N LEU A 305 2.81 11.29 1.31
CA LEU A 305 2.23 12.60 0.93
C LEU A 305 3.08 13.77 1.44
N VAL A 306 3.56 13.69 2.68
CA VAL A 306 4.48 14.71 3.24
C VAL A 306 5.80 14.75 2.47
N ALA A 307 6.39 13.58 2.17
CA ALA A 307 7.63 13.48 1.39
C ALA A 307 7.45 14.04 -0.03
N LEU A 308 6.34 13.73 -0.71
CA LEU A 308 6.01 14.28 -2.02
C LEU A 308 5.82 15.80 -2.00
N ALA A 309 5.15 16.33 -0.97
CA ALA A 309 4.97 17.78 -0.80
C ALA A 309 6.31 18.50 -0.57
N LEU A 310 7.18 17.94 0.27
CA LEU A 310 8.52 18.49 0.53
C LEU A 310 9.41 18.42 -0.72
N LEU A 311 9.52 17.27 -1.35
CA LEU A 311 10.32 17.08 -2.55
C LEU A 311 9.79 17.92 -3.72
N GLY A 312 8.47 17.99 -3.90
CA GLY A 312 7.83 18.84 -4.89
C GLY A 312 8.09 20.33 -4.64
N GLY A 313 8.00 20.77 -3.38
CA GLY A 313 8.31 22.14 -2.97
C GLY A 313 9.77 22.50 -3.21
N ILE A 314 10.70 21.63 -2.82
CA ILE A 314 12.14 21.80 -3.04
C ILE A 314 12.42 21.85 -4.56
N THR A 315 11.89 20.93 -5.33
CA THR A 315 12.07 20.89 -6.80
C THR A 315 11.51 22.16 -7.44
N TYR A 316 10.32 22.59 -7.05
CA TYR A 316 9.71 23.84 -7.54
C TYR A 316 10.56 25.07 -7.21
N TYR A 317 11.09 25.14 -5.97
CA TYR A 317 11.96 26.22 -5.54
C TYR A 317 13.24 26.31 -6.39
N PHE A 318 13.98 25.19 -6.51
CA PHE A 318 15.22 25.16 -7.32
C PHE A 318 14.96 25.44 -8.80
N LEU A 319 13.90 24.86 -9.35
CA LEU A 319 13.53 25.07 -10.75
C LEU A 319 13.18 26.54 -11.03
N THR A 320 12.47 27.19 -10.08
CA THR A 320 12.14 28.61 -10.20
C THR A 320 13.36 29.48 -10.05
N ALA A 321 14.23 29.16 -9.10
CA ALA A 321 15.48 29.89 -8.86
C ALA A 321 16.46 29.80 -10.04
N ALA A 322 16.47 28.70 -10.79
CA ALA A 322 17.35 28.52 -11.94
C ALA A 322 16.73 29.01 -13.26
N ILE A 323 15.49 28.65 -13.57
CA ILE A 323 14.89 28.90 -14.89
C ILE A 323 14.46 30.35 -15.04
N THR A 324 13.97 31.02 -14.01
CA THR A 324 13.48 32.41 -14.15
C THR A 324 14.57 33.38 -14.59
N PRO A 325 15.80 33.37 -14.04
CA PRO A 325 16.89 34.20 -14.54
C PRO A 325 17.31 33.85 -15.98
N LEU A 326 17.29 32.58 -16.35
CA LEU A 326 17.62 32.14 -17.71
C LEU A 326 16.58 32.62 -18.74
N GLU A 327 15.28 32.57 -18.41
CA GLU A 327 14.22 33.15 -19.25
C GLU A 327 14.45 34.66 -19.46
N PHE A 328 14.84 35.37 -18.39
CA PHE A 328 15.14 36.80 -18.46
C PHE A 328 16.38 37.09 -19.35
N LEU A 329 17.45 36.31 -19.17
CA LEU A 329 18.66 36.43 -20.02
C LEU A 329 18.37 36.16 -21.49
N SER A 330 17.61 35.08 -21.76
CA SER A 330 17.20 34.72 -23.13
C SER A 330 16.41 35.86 -23.80
N ALA A 331 15.46 36.47 -23.06
CA ALA A 331 14.73 37.63 -23.58
C ALA A 331 15.65 38.84 -23.86
N SER A 332 16.61 39.09 -22.94
CA SER A 332 17.57 40.20 -23.10
C SER A 332 18.50 40.02 -24.30
N VAL A 333 18.98 38.80 -24.52
CA VAL A 333 19.76 38.46 -25.75
C VAL A 333 18.90 38.62 -27.01
N GLY A 334 17.61 38.31 -26.95
CA GLY A 334 16.66 38.54 -28.02
C GLY A 334 16.53 40.02 -28.39
N PHE A 335 16.56 40.97 -27.45
CA PHE A 335 16.58 42.41 -27.71
C PHE A 335 17.89 42.82 -28.43
N ILE A 336 19.03 42.31 -27.93
CA ILE A 336 20.32 42.55 -28.56
C ILE A 336 20.35 42.09 -30.02
N ALA A 337 19.83 40.88 -30.27
CA ALA A 337 19.74 40.31 -31.64
C ALA A 337 18.88 41.14 -32.59
N ASN A 338 17.89 41.86 -32.08
CA ASN A 338 17.04 42.79 -32.86
C ASN A 338 17.61 44.23 -32.95
N GLY A 339 18.83 44.46 -32.46
CA GLY A 339 19.51 45.75 -32.50
C GLY A 339 19.11 46.73 -31.41
N ASP A 340 18.26 46.33 -30.46
CA ASP A 340 17.88 47.16 -29.31
C ASP A 340 18.89 47.05 -28.18
N LEU A 341 19.82 47.97 -28.12
CA LEU A 341 20.82 48.10 -27.10
C LEU A 341 20.42 49.04 -25.93
N THR A 342 19.16 49.54 -25.91
CA THR A 342 18.74 50.51 -24.88
C THR A 342 18.43 49.84 -23.54
N HIS A 343 18.09 48.53 -23.50
CA HIS A 343 17.79 47.78 -22.33
C HIS A 343 19.02 47.62 -21.42
N LYS A 344 18.86 47.95 -20.10
CA LYS A 344 19.91 47.70 -19.12
C LYS A 344 19.69 46.34 -18.48
N LEU A 345 20.71 45.46 -18.50
CA LEU A 345 20.75 44.27 -17.68
C LEU A 345 21.12 44.67 -16.25
N PRO A 346 20.26 44.33 -15.24
CA PRO A 346 20.63 44.59 -13.84
C PRO A 346 21.86 43.76 -13.46
N ALA A 347 22.64 44.31 -12.57
CA ALA A 347 23.75 43.57 -11.97
C ALA A 347 23.23 42.34 -11.22
N SER A 348 23.98 41.24 -11.28
CA SER A 348 23.66 40.03 -10.54
C SER A 348 24.40 39.98 -9.22
N ASP A 349 23.67 39.78 -8.13
CA ASP A 349 24.24 39.51 -6.81
C ASP A 349 24.49 38.00 -6.58
N ARG A 350 24.28 37.17 -7.61
CA ARG A 350 24.43 35.70 -7.55
C ARG A 350 25.90 35.34 -7.72
N ALA A 351 26.36 34.39 -6.89
CA ALA A 351 27.72 33.81 -6.90
C ALA A 351 27.74 32.41 -7.53
N ASP A 352 26.84 32.14 -8.53
CA ASP A 352 26.75 30.87 -9.25
C ASP A 352 26.95 31.10 -10.78
N GLU A 353 26.94 30.02 -11.54
CA GLU A 353 27.13 30.02 -12.99
C GLU A 353 26.09 30.90 -13.72
N ILE A 354 24.92 31.07 -13.17
CA ILE A 354 23.88 31.94 -13.72
C ILE A 354 24.23 33.41 -13.50
N GLY A 355 24.82 33.74 -12.35
CA GLY A 355 25.33 35.06 -12.05
C GLY A 355 26.50 35.43 -12.97
N ASP A 356 27.41 34.49 -13.20
CA ASP A 356 28.57 34.68 -14.12
C ASP A 356 28.05 34.88 -15.57
N LEU A 357 27.07 34.12 -16.02
CA LEU A 357 26.44 34.29 -17.34
C LEU A 357 25.79 35.67 -17.46
N GLN A 358 25.05 36.12 -16.44
CA GLN A 358 24.40 37.42 -16.41
C GLN A 358 25.43 38.57 -16.52
N THR A 359 26.52 38.45 -15.77
CA THR A 359 27.61 39.41 -15.78
C THR A 359 28.32 39.47 -17.13
N SER A 360 28.54 38.29 -17.74
CA SER A 360 29.14 38.20 -19.09
C SER A 360 28.25 38.82 -20.16
N CYS A 361 26.92 38.56 -20.11
CA CYS A 361 25.96 39.19 -21.01
C CYS A 361 25.91 40.73 -20.83
N SER A 362 25.99 41.21 -19.58
CA SER A 362 26.02 42.66 -19.30
C SER A 362 27.27 43.32 -19.87
N LYS A 363 28.45 42.68 -19.70
CA LYS A 363 29.69 43.13 -20.25
C LYS A 363 29.67 43.16 -21.78
N MET A 364 29.13 42.11 -22.41
CA MET A 364 28.93 42.05 -23.87
C MET A 364 28.08 43.21 -24.34
N MET A 365 26.94 43.50 -23.71
CA MET A 365 26.04 44.60 -24.07
C MET A 365 26.73 45.96 -23.92
N THR A 366 27.51 46.17 -22.87
CA THR A 366 28.26 47.40 -22.66
C THR A 366 29.30 47.59 -23.74
N THR A 367 30.02 46.54 -24.13
CA THR A 367 31.03 46.58 -25.21
C THR A 367 30.39 46.87 -26.56
N LEU A 368 29.24 46.25 -26.87
CA LEU A 368 28.52 46.53 -28.11
C LEU A 368 28.02 47.97 -28.18
N ARG A 369 27.49 48.55 -27.11
CA ARG A 369 27.12 49.99 -27.05
C ARG A 369 28.28 50.87 -27.35
N LYS A 370 29.41 50.64 -26.69
CA LYS A 370 30.63 51.41 -26.91
C LYS A 370 31.12 51.31 -28.37
N MET A 371 31.07 50.10 -28.94
CA MET A 371 31.45 49.90 -30.34
C MET A 371 30.52 50.70 -31.31
N VAL A 372 29.22 50.69 -31.08
CA VAL A 372 28.27 51.48 -31.90
C VAL A 372 28.52 52.98 -31.71
N GLU A 373 28.74 53.45 -30.48
CA GLU A 373 29.07 54.87 -30.20
C GLU A 373 30.39 55.28 -30.88
N ASP A 374 31.44 54.46 -30.73
CA ASP A 374 32.74 54.75 -31.38
C ASP A 374 32.65 54.72 -32.90
N THR A 375 31.82 53.80 -33.47
CA THR A 375 31.55 53.75 -34.93
C THR A 375 30.78 54.99 -35.39
N SER A 376 29.76 55.45 -34.64
CA SER A 376 29.04 56.67 -34.93
C SER A 376 29.94 57.90 -34.95
N LYS A 377 30.81 58.06 -33.93
CA LYS A 377 31.80 59.15 -33.89
C LYS A 377 32.77 59.10 -35.06
N ALA A 378 33.24 57.88 -35.43
CA ALA A 378 34.08 57.71 -36.58
C ALA A 378 33.39 58.08 -37.87
N ALA A 379 32.12 57.73 -38.04
CA ALA A 379 31.31 58.10 -39.21
C ALA A 379 31.10 59.61 -39.27
N GLU A 380 30.83 60.30 -38.14
CA GLU A 380 30.72 61.77 -38.09
C GLU A 380 32.03 62.43 -38.49
N GLN A 381 33.17 61.90 -37.99
CA GLN A 381 34.50 62.40 -38.33
C GLN A 381 34.80 62.20 -39.84
N VAL A 382 34.47 61.05 -40.40
CA VAL A 382 34.60 60.81 -41.88
C VAL A 382 33.75 61.75 -42.65
N SER A 383 32.52 62.03 -42.20
CA SER A 383 31.64 63.00 -42.89
C SER A 383 32.23 64.40 -42.84
N ALA A 384 32.68 64.86 -41.68
CA ALA A 384 33.34 66.17 -41.55
C ALA A 384 34.62 66.30 -42.43
N SER A 385 35.46 65.25 -42.43
CA SER A 385 36.67 65.24 -43.32
C SER A 385 36.32 65.19 -44.76
N SER A 386 35.21 64.59 -45.17
CA SER A 386 34.74 64.54 -46.54
C SER A 386 34.25 65.94 -47.01
N GLU A 387 33.58 66.68 -46.11
CA GLU A 387 33.15 68.06 -46.38
C GLU A 387 34.37 68.97 -46.52
N GLU A 388 35.37 68.84 -45.64
CA GLU A 388 36.64 69.65 -45.77
C GLU A 388 37.37 69.30 -47.03
N LEU A 389 37.46 68.02 -47.40
CA LEU A 389 38.11 67.59 -48.63
C LEU A 389 37.37 68.14 -49.85
N THR A 390 36.05 68.16 -49.82
CA THR A 390 35.25 68.77 -50.93
C THR A 390 35.51 70.27 -51.04
N ALA A 391 35.58 70.98 -49.91
CA ALA A 391 35.92 72.42 -49.91
C ALA A 391 37.32 72.66 -50.44
N SER A 392 38.31 71.86 -50.03
CA SER A 392 39.67 71.95 -50.50
C SER A 392 39.81 71.65 -52.04
N ALA A 393 39.07 70.65 -52.50
CA ALA A 393 39.02 70.34 -53.96
C ALA A 393 38.45 71.47 -54.79
N ASN A 394 37.37 72.11 -54.29
CA ASN A 394 36.78 73.29 -54.95
C ASN A 394 37.75 74.50 -54.97
N GLN A 395 38.45 74.73 -53.88
CA GLN A 395 39.48 75.76 -53.78
C GLN A 395 40.61 75.49 -54.74
N THR A 396 41.09 74.24 -54.84
CA THR A 396 42.10 73.85 -55.84
C THR A 396 41.64 74.00 -57.23
N ALA A 397 40.39 73.67 -57.56
CA ALA A 397 39.79 73.85 -58.86
C ALA A 397 39.76 75.35 -59.22
N ASN A 398 39.30 76.23 -58.33
CA ASN A 398 39.29 77.68 -58.52
C ASN A 398 40.71 78.25 -58.72
N ALA A 399 41.66 77.84 -57.93
CA ALA A 399 43.05 78.24 -58.09
C ALA A 399 43.64 77.76 -59.41
N SER A 400 43.32 76.57 -59.85
CA SER A 400 43.77 76.05 -61.18
C SER A 400 43.13 76.84 -62.34
N GLN A 401 41.86 77.24 -62.19
CA GLN A 401 41.21 78.09 -63.17
C GLN A 401 41.86 79.48 -63.28
N SER A 402 42.14 80.12 -62.14
CA SER A 402 42.86 81.41 -62.10
C SER A 402 44.26 81.30 -62.69
N ALA A 403 44.99 80.20 -62.35
CA ALA A 403 46.31 79.97 -62.94
C ALA A 403 46.22 79.78 -64.49
N ALA A 404 45.19 79.14 -65.00
CA ALA A 404 44.97 79.04 -66.47
C ALA A 404 44.68 80.39 -67.13
N GLU A 405 43.89 81.25 -66.44
CA GLU A 405 43.62 82.62 -66.94
C GLU A 405 44.90 83.49 -66.96
N ASP A 406 45.73 83.35 -65.88
CA ASP A 406 47.02 84.04 -65.86
C ASP A 406 47.95 83.58 -66.97
N VAL A 407 48.00 82.25 -67.23
CA VAL A 407 48.77 81.72 -68.38
C VAL A 407 48.29 82.25 -69.69
N ILE A 408 47.00 82.41 -69.95
CA ILE A 408 46.46 83.03 -71.15
C ILE A 408 46.84 84.50 -71.28
N ALA A 409 46.75 85.24 -70.12
CA ALA A 409 47.14 86.65 -70.14
C ALA A 409 48.66 86.84 -70.42
N ILE A 410 49.47 85.91 -69.85
CA ILE A 410 50.93 85.93 -70.16
C ILE A 410 51.18 85.61 -71.64
N ALA A 411 50.46 84.68 -72.20
CA ALA A 411 50.56 84.34 -73.62
C ALA A 411 50.19 85.54 -74.57
N GLU A 412 49.07 86.23 -74.17
CA GLU A 412 48.71 87.50 -74.95
C GLU A 412 49.76 88.59 -74.75
N GLN A 413 50.28 88.76 -73.54
CA GLN A 413 51.40 89.73 -73.35
C GLN A 413 52.64 89.38 -74.14
N ALA A 414 53.03 88.11 -74.16
CA ALA A 414 54.13 87.61 -74.95
C ALA A 414 53.92 87.83 -76.46
N ALA A 415 52.71 87.60 -76.95
CA ALA A 415 52.37 87.90 -78.35
C ALA A 415 52.50 89.40 -78.65
N HIS A 416 51.98 90.26 -77.76
CA HIS A 416 52.09 91.70 -77.90
C HIS A 416 53.53 92.20 -77.84
N GLN A 417 54.35 91.58 -76.96
CA GLN A 417 55.75 91.86 -76.90
C GLN A 417 56.54 91.49 -78.16
N ASN A 418 56.14 90.37 -78.77
CA ASN A 418 56.68 89.92 -80.07
C ASN A 418 56.37 90.92 -81.20
N ASP A 419 55.14 91.46 -81.26
CA ASP A 419 54.71 92.47 -82.16
C ASP A 419 55.53 93.77 -81.98
N ILE A 420 55.79 94.16 -80.70
CA ILE A 420 56.65 95.35 -80.43
C ILE A 420 58.06 95.09 -80.89
N VAL A 421 58.65 93.91 -80.67
CA VAL A 421 59.97 93.52 -81.11
C VAL A 421 60.07 93.52 -82.64
N GLU A 422 59.04 93.05 -83.35
CA GLU A 422 58.99 93.01 -84.80
C GLU A 422 58.87 94.42 -85.36
N ASN A 423 58.05 95.30 -84.80
CA ASN A 423 58.01 96.73 -85.14
C ASN A 423 59.30 97.45 -84.89
N ALA A 424 60.00 97.14 -83.75
CA ALA A 424 61.28 97.73 -83.50
C ALA A 424 62.39 97.28 -84.47
N LYS A 425 62.25 96.01 -84.97
CA LYS A 425 63.13 95.47 -85.98
C LYS A 425 62.94 96.14 -87.31
N GLU A 426 61.63 96.38 -87.66
CA GLU A 426 61.26 97.10 -88.89
C GLU A 426 61.86 98.51 -88.85
N ILE A 427 61.71 99.21 -87.72
CA ILE A 427 62.24 100.54 -87.57
C ILE A 427 63.82 100.54 -87.67
N ALA A 428 64.45 99.53 -87.07
CA ALA A 428 65.93 99.40 -87.10
C ALA A 428 66.45 99.04 -88.50
N THR A 429 65.58 98.43 -89.36
CA THR A 429 65.96 98.07 -90.75
C THR A 429 65.77 99.21 -91.73
N SER A 430 64.94 100.20 -91.33
CA SER A 430 64.60 101.39 -92.14
C SER A 430 65.60 102.60 -91.88
N MET A 431 66.48 102.52 -90.91
CA MET A 431 67.55 103.45 -90.67
C MET A 431 68.88 103.05 -91.41
#